data_d7a54bdd2b405b5d327c43ccb5d7dc93
#
_entry.id   d7a54bdd2b405b5d327c43ccb5d7dc93
#
_cell.length_a   1.000
_cell.length_b   1.000
_cell.length_c   1.000
_cell.angle_alpha   90.00
_cell.angle_beta   90.00
_cell.angle_gamma   90.00
#
_symmetry.space_group_name_H-M   'P 1'
#
loop_
_entity.id
_entity.type
_entity.pdbx_description
1 polymer ?
#
loop_
_entity_poly.entity_id
_entity_poly.type
_entity_poly.pdbx_seq_one_letter_code
_entity_poly.pdbx_strand_id
1 'polypeptide(L)'
;EISCSLVGSEMCIRDRIKQSAKDMKLAILKGDIDGFADILREGWENKKKMANNITNPMIQEAMDVAMAAGAKAGKVSGAGGGGFIMFVVEPTRKKEVEEALKKLNGFVMPFQFSDGGAHGWKIYPTDDVTSLKGKMVKE
;
A
#
# COMPACT_ATOMS: atom_id res chain seq x y z
N GLU A 1 25.56 22.50 6.91
CA GLU A 1 25.45 21.28 6.07
C GLU A 1 26.22 20.16 6.76
N ILE A 2 25.47 19.22 7.36
CA ILE A 2 26.06 18.05 8.02
C ILE A 2 26.33 17.04 6.92
N SER A 3 27.60 16.86 6.57
CA SER A 3 28.06 15.79 5.69
C SER A 3 27.71 14.44 6.28
N CYS A 4 26.81 13.70 5.61
CA CYS A 4 26.37 12.38 6.04
C CYS A 4 27.48 11.36 5.74
N SER A 5 28.27 10.97 6.74
CA SER A 5 29.23 9.85 6.62
C SER A 5 28.47 8.52 6.54
N LEU A 6 29.11 7.43 6.09
CA LEU A 6 28.49 6.12 5.83
C LEU A 6 27.67 5.56 7.01
N VAL A 7 28.02 5.86 8.24
CA VAL A 7 27.24 5.51 9.46
C VAL A 7 26.04 6.45 9.64
N GLY A 8 26.09 7.67 9.09
CA GLY A 8 25.01 8.65 9.09
C GLY A 8 23.95 8.42 8.02
N SER A 9 24.21 7.62 6.98
CA SER A 9 23.25 7.45 5.88
C SER A 9 21.99 6.69 6.30
N GLU A 10 22.10 5.65 7.11
CA GLU A 10 20.95 4.92 7.64
C GLU A 10 20.14 5.76 8.65
N MET A 11 20.81 6.55 9.48
CA MET A 11 20.16 7.47 10.41
C MET A 11 19.43 8.58 9.63
N CYS A 12 20.03 9.13 8.58
CA CYS A 12 19.38 10.10 7.70
C CYS A 12 18.16 9.52 6.96
N ILE A 13 18.21 8.25 6.55
CA ILE A 13 17.05 7.57 5.92
C ILE A 13 15.92 7.41 6.92
N ARG A 14 16.21 6.96 8.14
CA ARG A 14 15.21 6.82 9.21
C ARG A 14 14.56 8.16 9.59
N ASP A 15 15.33 9.20 9.68
CA ASP A 15 14.82 10.55 9.98
C ASP A 15 13.94 11.07 8.85
N ARG A 16 14.29 10.82 7.59
CA ARG A 16 13.45 11.14 6.43
C ARG A 16 12.14 10.37 6.45
N ILE A 17 12.17 9.06 6.74
CA ILE A 17 10.96 8.25 6.87
C ILE A 17 10.05 8.79 7.97
N LYS A 18 10.62 9.15 9.13
CA LYS A 18 9.88 9.76 10.23
C LYS A 18 9.29 11.11 9.87
N GLN A 19 10.03 11.94 9.13
CA GLN A 19 9.54 13.24 8.68
C GLN A 19 8.43 13.06 7.64
N SER A 20 8.64 12.20 6.63
CA SER A 20 7.62 11.89 5.62
C SER A 20 6.30 11.38 6.24
N ALA A 21 6.38 10.61 7.33
CA ALA A 21 5.17 10.17 8.04
C ALA A 21 4.41 11.34 8.70
N LYS A 22 5.12 12.33 9.23
CA LYS A 22 4.50 13.54 9.80
C LYS A 22 3.88 14.41 8.71
N ASP A 23 4.60 14.60 7.61
CA ASP A 23 4.15 15.41 6.48
C ASP A 23 2.93 14.76 5.81
N MET A 24 2.94 13.43 5.65
CA MET A 24 1.78 12.67 5.16
C MET A 24 0.56 12.82 6.05
N LYS A 25 0.73 12.75 7.39
CA LYS A 25 -0.36 13.03 8.34
C LYS A 25 -0.93 14.42 8.13
N LEU A 26 -0.07 15.43 7.97
CA LEU A 26 -0.51 16.81 7.75
C LEU A 26 -1.24 16.99 6.42
N ALA A 27 -0.75 16.35 5.34
CA ALA A 27 -1.39 16.36 4.04
C ALA A 27 -2.81 15.76 4.12
N ILE A 28 -2.97 14.61 4.77
CA ILE A 28 -4.28 13.98 4.99
C ILE A 28 -5.22 14.89 5.78
N LEU A 29 -4.75 15.46 6.89
CA LEU A 29 -5.57 16.35 7.73
C LEU A 29 -6.02 17.63 7.01
N LYS A 30 -5.23 18.10 6.04
CA LYS A 30 -5.54 19.26 5.21
C LYS A 30 -6.38 18.91 3.97
N GLY A 31 -6.58 17.64 3.65
CA GLY A 31 -7.18 17.19 2.40
C GLY A 31 -6.29 17.44 1.17
N ASP A 32 -4.99 17.62 1.37
CA ASP A 32 -4.01 17.84 0.31
C ASP A 32 -3.60 16.49 -0.31
N ILE A 33 -4.39 16.08 -1.30
CA ILE A 33 -4.18 14.80 -1.99
C ILE A 33 -2.94 14.86 -2.89
N ASP A 34 -2.60 16.00 -3.45
CA ASP A 34 -1.42 16.16 -4.27
C ASP A 34 -0.15 16.05 -3.42
N GLY A 35 -0.08 16.77 -2.31
CA GLY A 35 1.01 16.63 -1.35
C GLY A 35 1.14 15.20 -0.78
N PHE A 36 0.02 14.53 -0.52
CA PHE A 36 0.02 13.12 -0.13
C PHE A 36 0.64 12.23 -1.21
N ALA A 37 0.27 12.43 -2.48
CA ALA A 37 0.79 11.66 -3.61
C ALA A 37 2.30 11.89 -3.80
N ASP A 38 2.77 13.12 -3.66
CA ASP A 38 4.18 13.48 -3.77
C ASP A 38 5.03 12.80 -2.69
N ILE A 39 4.57 12.84 -1.44
CA ILE A 39 5.24 12.16 -0.32
C ILE A 39 5.27 10.64 -0.53
N LEU A 40 4.17 10.06 -1.05
CA LEU A 40 4.10 8.63 -1.34
C LEU A 40 5.10 8.23 -2.44
N ARG A 41 5.24 9.04 -3.47
CA ARG A 41 6.19 8.86 -4.58
C ARG A 41 7.63 8.93 -4.09
N GLU A 42 7.96 9.97 -3.31
CA GLU A 42 9.28 10.11 -2.71
C GLU A 42 9.62 8.91 -1.82
N GLY A 43 8.67 8.48 -1.00
CA GLY A 43 8.82 7.30 -0.14
C GLY A 43 9.09 6.02 -0.93
N TRP A 44 8.45 5.85 -2.10
CA TRP A 44 8.71 4.72 -3.00
C TRP A 44 10.12 4.79 -3.61
N GLU A 45 10.55 5.96 -4.09
CA GLU A 45 11.89 6.16 -4.63
C GLU A 45 12.99 5.89 -3.57
N ASN A 46 12.79 6.36 -2.35
CA ASN A 46 13.70 6.08 -1.24
C ASN A 46 13.73 4.59 -0.89
N LYS A 47 12.57 3.92 -0.91
CA LYS A 47 12.50 2.48 -0.67
C LYS A 47 13.27 1.69 -1.72
N LYS A 48 13.18 2.03 -2.99
CA LYS A 48 13.95 1.38 -4.08
C LYS A 48 15.47 1.47 -3.87
N LYS A 49 15.94 2.56 -3.25
CA LYS A 49 17.38 2.75 -2.95
C LYS A 49 17.87 1.91 -1.77
N MET A 50 16.99 1.38 -0.93
CA MET A 50 17.36 0.63 0.28
C MET A 50 17.72 -0.83 0.00
N ALA A 51 17.20 -1.44 -1.07
CA ALA A 51 17.50 -2.83 -1.43
C ALA A 51 17.25 -3.09 -2.92
N ASN A 52 18.13 -3.89 -3.52
CA ASN A 52 18.11 -4.16 -4.97
C ASN A 52 16.92 -5.00 -5.45
N ASN A 53 16.20 -5.68 -4.54
CA ASN A 53 15.12 -6.63 -4.89
C ASN A 53 13.71 -6.12 -4.53
N ILE A 54 13.55 -4.82 -4.30
CA ILE A 54 12.24 -4.23 -3.92
C ILE A 54 11.33 -4.07 -5.14
N THR A 55 11.92 -3.85 -6.30
CA THR A 55 11.21 -3.78 -7.59
C THR A 55 11.66 -4.90 -8.53
N ASN A 56 10.80 -5.23 -9.47
CA ASN A 56 11.07 -6.15 -10.56
C ASN A 56 10.43 -5.60 -11.85
N PRO A 57 10.73 -6.16 -13.03
CA PRO A 57 10.19 -5.66 -14.30
C PRO A 57 8.66 -5.56 -14.32
N MET A 58 7.93 -6.50 -13.74
CA MET A 58 6.46 -6.47 -13.69
C MET A 58 5.94 -5.32 -12.82
N ILE A 59 6.57 -5.08 -11.66
CA ILE A 59 6.22 -3.96 -10.78
C ILE A 59 6.49 -2.63 -11.49
N GLN A 60 7.64 -2.51 -12.17
CA GLN A 60 7.99 -1.30 -12.88
C GLN A 60 7.03 -1.03 -14.03
N GLU A 61 6.72 -2.05 -14.83
CA GLU A 61 5.73 -1.95 -15.91
C GLU A 61 4.36 -1.51 -15.40
N ALA A 62 3.88 -2.09 -14.29
CA ALA A 62 2.59 -1.70 -13.70
C ALA A 62 2.61 -0.25 -13.20
N MET A 63 3.72 0.20 -12.60
CA MET A 63 3.90 1.58 -12.19
C MET A 63 3.86 2.53 -13.39
N ASP A 64 4.63 2.24 -14.44
CA ASP A 64 4.75 3.08 -15.63
C ASP A 64 3.41 3.18 -16.37
N VAL A 65 2.70 2.06 -16.54
CA VAL A 65 1.38 2.01 -17.17
C VAL A 65 0.35 2.81 -16.35
N ALA A 66 0.33 2.66 -15.03
CA ALA A 66 -0.60 3.40 -14.18
C ALA A 66 -0.31 4.92 -14.21
N MET A 67 0.95 5.32 -14.12
CA MET A 67 1.35 6.73 -14.17
C MET A 67 1.01 7.35 -15.54
N ALA A 68 1.26 6.65 -16.64
CA ALA A 68 0.90 7.09 -17.98
C ALA A 68 -0.64 7.23 -18.16
N ALA A 69 -1.42 6.40 -17.48
CA ALA A 69 -2.88 6.47 -17.50
C ALA A 69 -3.46 7.55 -16.55
N GLY A 70 -2.63 8.20 -15.74
CA GLY A 70 -3.03 9.33 -14.90
C GLY A 70 -3.06 9.03 -13.39
N ALA A 71 -2.40 7.98 -12.93
CA ALA A 71 -2.15 7.82 -11.50
C ALA A 71 -1.17 8.90 -11.01
N LYS A 72 -1.40 9.45 -9.83
CA LYS A 72 -0.54 10.47 -9.21
C LYS A 72 0.67 9.86 -8.51
N ALA A 73 0.49 8.71 -7.88
CA ALA A 73 1.54 7.98 -7.18
C ALA A 73 1.18 6.50 -7.08
N GLY A 74 2.20 5.67 -6.87
CA GLY A 74 2.04 4.25 -6.60
C GLY A 74 3.02 3.77 -5.54
N LYS A 75 2.65 2.71 -4.83
CA LYS A 75 3.50 2.08 -3.82
C LYS A 75 3.22 0.59 -3.73
N VAL A 76 4.27 -0.22 -3.70
CA VAL A 76 4.16 -1.64 -3.40
C VAL A 76 3.89 -1.84 -1.90
N SER A 77 2.86 -2.60 -1.58
CA SER A 77 2.52 -2.99 -0.22
C SER A 77 3.46 -4.09 0.27
N GLY A 78 3.90 -4.00 1.53
CA GLY A 78 4.80 -4.97 2.14
C GLY A 78 6.27 -4.80 1.78
N ALA A 79 7.02 -5.91 1.75
CA ALA A 79 8.48 -5.90 1.59
C ALA A 79 8.95 -5.46 0.20
N GLY A 80 8.18 -5.73 -0.83
CA GLY A 80 8.55 -5.55 -2.23
C GLY A 80 8.72 -6.90 -2.94
N GLY A 81 9.09 -6.87 -4.21
CA GLY A 81 9.29 -8.09 -5.01
C GLY A 81 8.01 -8.75 -5.53
N GLY A 82 6.82 -8.33 -5.06
CA GLY A 82 5.52 -8.85 -5.45
C GLY A 82 4.41 -8.43 -4.49
N GLY A 83 3.21 -8.97 -4.68
CA GLY A 83 2.04 -8.68 -3.87
C GLY A 83 1.15 -7.60 -4.47
N PHE A 84 0.68 -6.66 -3.66
CA PHE A 84 -0.21 -5.60 -4.09
C PHE A 84 0.52 -4.27 -4.34
N ILE A 85 0.07 -3.58 -5.36
CA ILE A 85 0.47 -2.19 -5.62
C ILE A 85 -0.76 -1.32 -5.38
N MET A 86 -0.62 -0.30 -4.53
CA MET A 86 -1.64 0.72 -4.32
C MET A 86 -1.32 1.93 -5.17
N PHE A 87 -2.34 2.51 -5.81
CA PHE A 87 -2.22 3.73 -6.59
C PHE A 87 -3.10 4.84 -6.02
N VAL A 88 -2.60 6.05 -6.02
CA VAL A 88 -3.38 7.27 -5.78
C VAL A 88 -3.81 7.79 -7.13
N VAL A 89 -5.12 7.88 -7.33
CA VAL A 89 -5.71 8.26 -8.63
C VAL A 89 -6.86 9.23 -8.36
N GLU A 90 -6.98 10.24 -9.19
CA GLU A 90 -8.18 11.08 -9.17
C GLU A 90 -9.42 10.29 -9.56
N PRO A 91 -10.57 10.54 -8.92
CA PRO A 91 -11.81 9.81 -9.23
C PRO A 91 -12.16 9.83 -10.71
N THR A 92 -11.89 10.94 -11.40
CA THR A 92 -12.14 11.13 -12.83
C THR A 92 -11.28 10.26 -13.73
N ARG A 93 -10.07 9.89 -13.28
CA ARG A 93 -9.10 9.09 -14.04
C ARG A 93 -9.10 7.60 -13.63
N LYS A 94 -9.87 7.25 -12.59
CA LYS A 94 -9.87 5.90 -12.02
C LYS A 94 -10.14 4.82 -13.07
N LYS A 95 -11.15 5.02 -13.92
CA LYS A 95 -11.54 4.04 -14.95
C LYS A 95 -10.42 3.82 -15.98
N GLU A 96 -9.77 4.89 -16.41
CA GLU A 96 -8.67 4.81 -17.40
C GLU A 96 -7.49 4.03 -16.83
N VAL A 97 -7.11 4.29 -15.57
CA VAL A 97 -6.03 3.57 -14.89
C VAL A 97 -6.40 2.10 -14.70
N GLU A 98 -7.63 1.78 -14.29
CA GLU A 98 -8.09 0.39 -14.17
C GLU A 98 -8.04 -0.36 -15.52
N GLU A 99 -8.50 0.27 -16.61
CA GLU A 99 -8.49 -0.33 -17.94
C GLU A 99 -7.07 -0.54 -18.46
N ALA A 100 -6.16 0.39 -18.17
CA ALA A 100 -4.75 0.25 -18.51
C ALA A 100 -4.10 -0.91 -17.76
N LEU A 101 -4.31 -1.02 -16.45
CA LEU A 101 -3.75 -2.08 -15.59
C LEU A 101 -4.33 -3.47 -15.92
N LYS A 102 -5.60 -3.58 -16.31
CA LYS A 102 -6.22 -4.86 -16.72
C LYS A 102 -5.58 -5.50 -17.95
N LYS A 103 -4.78 -4.75 -18.71
CA LYS A 103 -4.03 -5.27 -19.86
C LYS A 103 -2.76 -6.01 -19.45
N LEU A 104 -2.35 -5.87 -18.20
CA LEU A 104 -1.18 -6.55 -17.63
C LEU A 104 -1.57 -7.88 -16.99
N ASN A 105 -0.57 -8.73 -16.73
CA ASN A 105 -0.75 -10.00 -16.01
C ASN A 105 -0.99 -9.74 -14.51
N GLY A 106 -2.22 -9.39 -14.16
CA GLY A 106 -2.63 -9.09 -12.81
C GLY A 106 -4.14 -8.91 -12.71
N PHE A 107 -4.62 -8.57 -11.53
CA PHE A 107 -6.01 -8.22 -11.33
C PHE A 107 -6.14 -6.94 -10.51
N VAL A 108 -7.14 -6.14 -10.80
CA VAL A 108 -7.47 -4.93 -10.04
C VAL A 108 -8.52 -5.29 -9.00
N MET A 109 -8.19 -5.05 -7.73
CA MET A 109 -9.09 -5.32 -6.61
C MET A 109 -9.48 -3.99 -5.94
N PRO A 110 -10.79 -3.71 -5.79
CA PRO A 110 -11.22 -2.59 -4.99
C PRO A 110 -10.93 -2.87 -3.51
N PHE A 111 -10.54 -1.84 -2.77
CA PHE A 111 -10.38 -1.92 -1.33
C PHE A 111 -11.02 -0.71 -0.65
N GLN A 112 -11.27 -0.83 0.63
CA GLN A 112 -11.76 0.24 1.48
C GLN A 112 -10.90 0.34 2.73
N PHE A 113 -10.79 1.53 3.27
CA PHE A 113 -10.18 1.72 4.59
C PHE A 113 -11.13 1.22 5.66
N SER A 114 -10.57 0.58 6.69
CA SER A 114 -11.28 0.14 7.89
C SER A 114 -10.78 0.96 9.08
N ASP A 115 -11.69 1.40 9.90
CA ASP A 115 -11.41 2.07 11.17
C ASP A 115 -11.19 1.07 12.31
N GLY A 116 -11.58 -0.20 12.11
CA GLY A 116 -11.33 -1.29 13.04
C GLY A 116 -9.90 -1.79 12.97
N GLY A 117 -9.34 -2.20 14.12
CA GLY A 117 -8.04 -2.85 14.22
C GLY A 117 -8.07 -4.33 13.81
N ALA A 118 -7.08 -5.10 14.26
CA ALA A 118 -7.04 -6.54 14.02
C ALA A 118 -8.23 -7.24 14.70
N HIS A 119 -8.89 -8.11 13.94
CA HIS A 119 -9.97 -8.96 14.44
C HIS A 119 -9.50 -10.41 14.45
N GLY A 120 -9.78 -11.10 15.54
CA GLY A 120 -9.53 -12.53 15.67
C GLY A 120 -10.83 -13.26 15.98
N TRP A 121 -11.00 -14.45 15.42
CA TRP A 121 -12.10 -15.34 15.76
C TRP A 121 -11.57 -16.75 15.98
N LYS A 122 -12.24 -17.47 16.86
CA LYS A 122 -11.93 -18.87 17.12
C LYS A 122 -12.72 -19.75 16.14
N ILE A 123 -12.01 -20.58 15.37
CA ILE A 123 -12.62 -21.60 14.56
C ILE A 123 -12.78 -22.83 15.45
N TYR A 124 -14.02 -23.25 15.67
CA TYR A 124 -14.29 -24.50 16.37
C TYR A 124 -14.14 -25.66 15.39
N PRO A 125 -13.51 -26.80 15.79
CA PRO A 125 -13.49 -28.02 15.00
C PRO A 125 -14.91 -28.45 14.65
N THR A 126 -15.09 -29.08 13.50
CA THR A 126 -16.40 -29.52 12.99
C THR A 126 -17.13 -30.46 13.95
N ASP A 127 -16.40 -31.20 14.80
CA ASP A 127 -16.95 -32.11 15.79
C ASP A 127 -17.71 -31.37 16.92
N ASP A 128 -17.33 -30.09 17.20
CA ASP A 128 -18.02 -29.27 18.19
C ASP A 128 -19.31 -28.62 17.63
N VAL A 129 -19.42 -28.46 16.30
CA VAL A 129 -20.59 -27.86 15.66
C VAL A 129 -21.80 -28.80 15.69
N THR A 130 -21.58 -30.13 15.67
CA THR A 130 -22.63 -31.13 15.81
C THR A 130 -23.24 -31.14 17.20
N SER A 131 -22.47 -30.81 18.25
CA SER A 131 -22.98 -30.70 19.62
C SER A 131 -23.87 -29.49 19.88
N LEU A 132 -23.67 -28.40 19.10
CA LEU A 132 -24.48 -27.16 19.20
C LEU A 132 -25.85 -27.29 18.51
N LYS A 133 -25.94 -28.10 17.45
CA LYS A 133 -27.24 -28.37 16.78
C LYS A 133 -28.25 -29.08 17.68
N GLY A 134 -27.79 -29.85 18.66
CA GLY A 134 -28.65 -30.52 19.63
C GLY A 134 -29.23 -29.60 20.73
N LYS A 135 -28.69 -28.41 20.90
CA LYS A 135 -29.16 -27.42 21.92
C LYS A 135 -30.10 -26.35 21.40
N MET A 136 -30.19 -26.15 20.07
CA MET A 136 -31.06 -25.13 19.47
C MET A 136 -32.46 -25.65 19.06
N VAL A 137 -32.83 -26.89 19.38
CA VAL A 137 -34.12 -27.51 19.02
C VAL A 137 -34.98 -27.80 20.25
N LYS A 138 -34.69 -27.18 21.40
CA LYS A 138 -35.55 -27.29 22.58
C LYS A 138 -35.81 -25.89 23.16
N GLU A 139 -36.62 -25.11 22.48
CA GLU A 139 -37.49 -24.10 23.04
C GLU A 139 -38.72 -23.95 22.15
#